data_b685d166efadfc7c3f147109ed824de7
#
_entry.id   b685d166efadfc7c3f147109ed824de7
#
_cell.length_a   1.000
_cell.length_b   1.000
_cell.length_c   1.000
_cell.angle_alpha   90.00
_cell.angle_beta   90.00
_cell.angle_gamma   90.00
#
_symmetry.space_group_name_H-M   'P 1'
#
loop_
_entity.id
_entity.type
_entity.pdbx_description
1 polymer ?
#
loop_
_entity_poly.entity_id
_entity_poly.type
_entity_poly.pdbx_seq_one_letter_code
_entity_poly.pdbx_strand_id
1 'polypeptide(L)'
;MNDFSKLIKSRTSKRAFLNKTIPKQTIIDILEDAKYTPSGGNTQPWIVYSISGNTLQNLSNNLLEALSASKENSPDLQYYPLTWKNPYKKRRIITGKSMYKSLNIDRKDTDSRTKIWHDNYKAFGSDNLLLVFLDESMVATSFGSILDTGAFMQSILLSIHSRALGACPQGAIAEYSDIVKESLELTNTSLKLLYSVSLGYINEEEKINDFSPSRLKVEEFTTFLN
;
A
#
# COMPACT_ATOMS: atom_id res chain seq x y z
N MET A 1 -8.36 23.63 -14.40
CA MET A 1 -8.47 22.46 -13.50
C MET A 1 -8.23 23.00 -12.10
N ASN A 2 -9.11 22.70 -11.13
CA ASN A 2 -8.89 23.14 -9.74
C ASN A 2 -7.75 22.39 -9.07
N ASP A 3 -7.27 22.88 -7.93
CA ASP A 3 -6.08 22.32 -7.27
C ASP A 3 -6.30 20.90 -6.76
N PHE A 4 -7.52 20.57 -6.32
CA PHE A 4 -7.89 19.20 -5.95
C PHE A 4 -7.76 18.22 -7.13
N SER A 5 -8.25 18.62 -8.33
CA SER A 5 -8.11 17.77 -9.53
C SER A 5 -6.66 17.58 -9.95
N LYS A 6 -5.79 18.57 -9.74
CA LYS A 6 -4.35 18.43 -10.00
C LYS A 6 -3.74 17.44 -9.01
N LEU A 7 -4.01 17.61 -7.72
CA LEU A 7 -3.51 16.76 -6.65
C LEU A 7 -3.85 15.28 -6.89
N ILE A 8 -5.13 14.96 -7.14
CA ILE A 8 -5.57 13.59 -7.30
C ILE A 8 -5.01 12.91 -8.56
N LYS A 9 -4.80 13.69 -9.66
CA LYS A 9 -4.29 13.17 -10.94
C LYS A 9 -2.78 12.99 -10.94
N SER A 10 -2.03 13.85 -10.22
CA SER A 10 -0.57 13.78 -10.14
C SER A 10 -0.07 12.72 -9.15
N ARG A 11 -0.90 12.31 -8.17
CA ARG A 11 -0.52 11.27 -7.22
C ARG A 11 -0.29 9.92 -7.93
N THR A 12 0.92 9.40 -7.79
CA THR A 12 1.31 8.04 -8.23
C THR A 12 1.93 7.26 -7.08
N SER A 13 1.97 5.94 -7.15
CA SER A 13 2.70 5.11 -6.18
C SER A 13 4.19 5.23 -6.41
N LYS A 14 4.92 5.70 -5.41
CA LYS A 14 6.39 5.83 -5.40
C LYS A 14 7.01 4.60 -4.75
N ARG A 15 8.06 4.06 -5.36
CA ARG A 15 8.66 2.77 -4.99
C ARG A 15 10.18 2.85 -4.82
N ALA A 16 10.69 4.06 -4.58
CA ALA A 16 12.05 4.30 -4.15
C ALA A 16 12.08 5.60 -3.35
N PHE A 17 12.70 5.57 -2.18
CA PHE A 17 12.74 6.68 -1.25
C PHE A 17 14.19 7.03 -0.88
N LEU A 18 14.42 8.27 -0.50
CA LEU A 18 15.68 8.71 0.08
C LEU A 18 15.78 8.15 1.51
N ASN A 19 16.99 7.79 1.91
CA ASN A 19 17.28 7.41 3.31
C ASN A 19 17.23 8.66 4.20
N LYS A 20 16.01 9.11 4.48
CA LYS A 20 15.74 10.32 5.26
C LYS A 20 14.46 10.11 6.07
N THR A 21 14.57 10.20 7.38
CA THR A 21 13.47 10.01 8.31
C THR A 21 12.44 11.15 8.20
N ILE A 22 11.16 10.80 8.15
CA ILE A 22 10.06 11.77 8.25
C ILE A 22 9.86 12.13 9.72
N PRO A 23 9.76 13.43 10.08
CA PRO A 23 9.46 13.83 11.45
C PRO A 23 8.13 13.23 11.93
N LYS A 24 8.09 12.76 13.18
CA LYS A 24 6.86 12.20 13.79
C LYS A 24 5.67 13.15 13.66
N GLN A 25 5.89 14.46 13.81
CA GLN A 25 4.82 15.46 13.66
C GLN A 25 4.19 15.42 12.26
N THR A 26 5.00 15.24 11.21
CA THR A 26 4.48 15.12 9.84
C THR A 26 3.58 13.88 9.68
N ILE A 27 3.92 12.77 10.32
CA ILE A 27 3.05 11.57 10.33
C ILE A 27 1.74 11.87 11.07
N ILE A 28 1.81 12.57 12.20
CA ILE A 28 0.62 13.01 12.94
C ILE A 28 -0.26 13.90 12.06
N ASP A 29 0.32 14.90 11.38
CA ASP A 29 -0.40 15.83 10.52
C ASP A 29 -1.08 15.11 9.34
N ILE A 30 -0.44 14.08 8.77
CA ILE A 30 -1.03 13.22 7.73
C ILE A 30 -2.26 12.47 8.26
N LEU A 31 -2.16 11.91 9.46
CA LEU A 31 -3.26 11.18 10.08
C LEU A 31 -4.38 12.12 10.57
N GLU A 32 -4.03 13.33 11.00
CA GLU A 32 -4.99 14.41 11.31
C GLU A 32 -5.85 14.79 10.10
N ASP A 33 -5.26 14.88 8.90
CA ASP A 33 -6.05 15.09 7.68
C ASP A 33 -6.92 13.86 7.37
N ALA A 34 -6.34 12.67 7.46
CA ALA A 34 -7.02 11.43 7.09
C ALA A 34 -8.21 11.08 8.01
N LYS A 35 -8.18 11.48 9.28
CA LYS A 35 -9.28 11.19 10.24
C LYS A 35 -10.64 11.79 9.83
N TYR A 36 -10.65 12.79 8.93
CA TYR A 36 -11.89 13.36 8.37
C TYR A 36 -12.54 12.49 7.31
N THR A 37 -11.99 11.32 7.02
CA THR A 37 -12.63 10.33 6.15
C THR A 37 -13.98 9.90 6.74
N PRO A 38 -15.08 9.90 5.96
CA PRO A 38 -16.37 9.40 6.44
C PRO A 38 -16.31 7.89 6.68
N SER A 39 -17.12 7.41 7.64
CA SER A 39 -17.32 5.99 7.89
C SER A 39 -18.77 5.71 8.28
N GLY A 40 -19.25 4.50 8.05
CA GLY A 40 -20.59 4.07 8.42
C GLY A 40 -20.86 4.30 9.91
N GLY A 41 -21.93 5.06 10.23
CA GLY A 41 -22.23 5.44 11.61
C GLY A 41 -21.13 6.23 12.33
N ASN A 42 -20.17 6.79 11.59
CA ASN A 42 -18.97 7.44 12.13
C ASN A 42 -18.13 6.53 13.05
N THR A 43 -18.05 5.26 12.71
CA THR A 43 -17.37 4.23 13.53
C THR A 43 -15.85 4.37 13.54
N GLN A 44 -15.26 5.02 12.51
CA GLN A 44 -13.81 5.27 12.40
C GLN A 44 -12.98 4.00 12.70
N PRO A 45 -13.18 2.91 11.95
CA PRO A 45 -12.76 1.56 12.34
C PRO A 45 -11.27 1.30 12.21
N TRP A 46 -10.52 2.21 11.62
CA TRP A 46 -9.08 2.08 11.34
C TRP A 46 -8.23 2.16 12.61
N ILE A 47 -7.29 1.24 12.72
CA ILE A 47 -6.25 1.22 13.76
C ILE A 47 -4.91 1.26 13.05
N VAL A 48 -4.07 2.25 13.36
CA VAL A 48 -2.82 2.50 12.62
C VAL A 48 -1.61 2.32 13.52
N TYR A 49 -0.68 1.48 13.09
CA TYR A 49 0.67 1.39 13.64
C TYR A 49 1.64 2.07 12.70
N SER A 50 2.31 3.10 13.17
CA SER A 50 3.39 3.76 12.43
C SER A 50 4.71 3.23 12.95
N ILE A 51 5.47 2.54 12.11
CA ILE A 51 6.76 1.96 12.45
C ILE A 51 7.89 2.56 11.62
N SER A 52 9.08 2.63 12.18
CA SER A 52 10.28 3.16 11.54
C SER A 52 11.55 2.60 12.19
N GLY A 53 12.72 2.91 11.62
CA GLY A 53 14.02 2.54 12.17
C GLY A 53 14.15 1.04 12.41
N ASN A 54 14.65 0.64 13.59
CA ASN A 54 14.93 -0.76 13.93
C ASN A 54 13.69 -1.66 13.86
N THR A 55 12.52 -1.17 14.24
CA THR A 55 11.27 -1.95 14.18
C THR A 55 10.93 -2.30 12.73
N LEU A 56 11.04 -1.35 11.81
CA LEU A 56 10.81 -1.59 10.39
C LEU A 56 11.88 -2.50 9.79
N GLN A 57 13.14 -2.31 10.17
CA GLN A 57 14.24 -3.15 9.69
C GLN A 57 14.07 -4.61 10.13
N ASN A 58 13.70 -4.85 11.38
CA ASN A 58 13.46 -6.19 11.91
C ASN A 58 12.28 -6.87 11.19
N LEU A 59 11.16 -6.16 11.01
CA LEU A 59 10.04 -6.66 10.23
C LEU A 59 10.45 -7.02 8.80
N SER A 60 11.21 -6.15 8.13
CA SER A 60 11.70 -6.41 6.76
C SER A 60 12.58 -7.66 6.70
N ASN A 61 13.48 -7.85 7.66
CA ASN A 61 14.34 -9.03 7.73
C ASN A 61 13.50 -10.31 7.91
N ASN A 62 12.54 -10.31 8.84
CA ASN A 62 11.67 -11.47 9.09
C ASN A 62 10.84 -11.84 7.85
N LEU A 63 10.31 -10.82 7.12
CA LEU A 63 9.57 -11.04 5.88
C LEU A 63 10.46 -11.62 4.76
N LEU A 64 11.70 -11.12 4.60
CA LEU A 64 12.63 -11.63 3.61
C LEU A 64 13.11 -13.05 3.92
N GLU A 65 13.31 -13.37 5.21
CA GLU A 65 13.61 -14.73 5.65
C GLU A 65 12.48 -15.70 5.30
N ALA A 66 11.23 -15.31 5.59
CA ALA A 66 10.06 -16.12 5.24
C ALA A 66 9.94 -16.35 3.72
N LEU A 67 10.19 -15.33 2.91
CA LEU A 67 10.22 -15.46 1.46
C LEU A 67 11.31 -16.43 1.00
N SER A 68 12.50 -16.33 1.57
CA SER A 68 13.64 -17.22 1.24
C SER A 68 13.35 -18.66 1.63
N ALA A 69 12.64 -18.87 2.74
CA ALA A 69 12.17 -20.16 3.19
C ALA A 69 10.94 -20.69 2.45
N SER A 70 10.42 -19.94 1.46
CA SER A 70 9.17 -20.26 0.74
C SER A 70 7.98 -20.50 1.67
N LYS A 71 7.89 -19.73 2.76
CA LYS A 71 6.77 -19.83 3.71
C LYS A 71 5.46 -19.51 2.99
N GLU A 72 4.42 -20.28 3.27
CA GLU A 72 3.08 -20.01 2.75
C GLU A 72 2.52 -18.68 3.28
N ASN A 73 1.74 -18.00 2.45
CA ASN A 73 1.04 -16.79 2.83
C ASN A 73 0.01 -17.06 3.94
N SER A 74 -0.10 -16.15 4.90
CA SER A 74 -1.01 -16.23 6.04
C SER A 74 -1.79 -14.92 6.24
N PRO A 75 -2.55 -14.44 5.22
CA PRO A 75 -3.26 -13.18 5.32
C PRO A 75 -4.43 -13.29 6.31
N ASP A 76 -4.64 -12.25 7.13
CA ASP A 76 -5.85 -12.13 7.93
C ASP A 76 -7.10 -11.95 7.05
N LEU A 77 -6.95 -11.22 5.95
CA LEU A 77 -8.01 -10.94 4.98
C LEU A 77 -7.48 -11.14 3.56
N GLN A 78 -8.24 -11.84 2.73
CA GLN A 78 -7.87 -12.11 1.34
C GLN A 78 -7.92 -10.83 0.52
N TYR A 79 -6.75 -10.25 0.18
CA TYR A 79 -6.66 -8.99 -0.57
C TYR A 79 -6.91 -9.18 -2.08
N TYR A 80 -6.31 -10.22 -2.69
CA TYR A 80 -6.48 -10.50 -4.11
C TYR A 80 -7.43 -11.67 -4.33
N PRO A 81 -8.19 -11.68 -5.44
CA PRO A 81 -9.01 -12.83 -5.77
C PRO A 81 -8.13 -14.05 -6.04
N LEU A 82 -8.56 -15.23 -5.60
CA LEU A 82 -7.88 -16.50 -5.86
C LEU A 82 -7.73 -16.77 -7.36
N THR A 83 -8.68 -16.31 -8.16
CA THR A 83 -8.66 -16.46 -9.62
C THR A 83 -8.99 -15.16 -10.31
N TRP A 84 -8.09 -14.72 -11.18
CA TRP A 84 -8.27 -13.51 -11.98
C TRP A 84 -9.05 -13.77 -13.26
N LYS A 85 -10.18 -13.09 -13.45
CA LYS A 85 -10.98 -13.08 -14.67
C LYS A 85 -10.74 -11.83 -15.50
N ASN A 86 -11.00 -11.89 -16.83
CA ASN A 86 -11.02 -10.70 -17.67
C ASN A 86 -12.26 -9.83 -17.34
N PRO A 87 -12.14 -8.50 -17.45
CA PRO A 87 -11.00 -7.72 -17.97
C PRO A 87 -9.89 -7.45 -16.94
N TYR A 88 -10.08 -7.77 -15.66
CA TYR A 88 -9.16 -7.44 -14.56
C TYR A 88 -7.78 -8.11 -14.73
N LYS A 89 -7.76 -9.40 -15.13
CA LYS A 89 -6.52 -10.12 -15.45
C LYS A 89 -5.68 -9.38 -16.51
N LYS A 90 -6.33 -8.93 -17.59
CA LYS A 90 -5.67 -8.19 -18.68
C LYS A 90 -5.08 -6.86 -18.18
N ARG A 91 -5.83 -6.09 -17.37
CA ARG A 91 -5.39 -4.82 -16.80
C ARG A 91 -4.16 -5.01 -15.90
N ARG A 92 -4.18 -6.00 -15.01
CA ARG A 92 -3.05 -6.35 -14.14
C ARG A 92 -1.79 -6.69 -14.96
N ILE A 93 -1.93 -7.52 -16.00
CA ILE A 93 -0.82 -7.91 -16.89
C ILE A 93 -0.26 -6.68 -17.63
N ILE A 94 -1.11 -5.81 -18.15
CA ILE A 94 -0.68 -4.59 -18.88
C ILE A 94 0.10 -3.68 -17.92
N THR A 95 -0.39 -3.46 -16.70
CA THR A 95 0.30 -2.62 -15.70
C THR A 95 1.68 -3.17 -15.37
N GLY A 96 1.80 -4.48 -15.11
CA GLY A 96 3.10 -5.11 -14.84
C GLY A 96 4.07 -5.01 -16.03
N LYS A 97 3.59 -5.30 -17.23
CA LYS A 97 4.41 -5.17 -18.46
C LYS A 97 4.90 -3.74 -18.67
N SER A 98 4.03 -2.74 -18.48
CA SER A 98 4.39 -1.34 -18.66
C SER A 98 5.42 -0.88 -17.62
N MET A 99 5.28 -1.32 -16.38
CA MET A 99 6.26 -1.04 -15.31
C MET A 99 7.63 -1.64 -15.61
N TYR A 100 7.72 -2.93 -15.96
CA TYR A 100 9.00 -3.55 -16.31
C TYR A 100 9.63 -2.92 -17.57
N LYS A 101 8.80 -2.56 -18.55
CA LYS A 101 9.29 -1.85 -19.76
C LYS A 101 9.89 -0.49 -19.42
N SER A 102 9.27 0.29 -18.51
CA SER A 102 9.81 1.60 -18.09
C SER A 102 11.16 1.47 -17.37
N LEU A 103 11.42 0.32 -16.78
CA LEU A 103 12.68 -0.01 -16.10
C LEU A 103 13.72 -0.67 -17.02
N ASN A 104 13.40 -0.89 -18.30
CA ASN A 104 14.21 -1.66 -19.24
C ASN A 104 14.50 -3.10 -18.78
N ILE A 105 13.58 -3.70 -18.02
CA ILE A 105 13.69 -5.08 -17.53
C ILE A 105 13.02 -6.03 -18.51
N ASP A 106 13.79 -6.96 -19.08
CA ASP A 106 13.27 -8.00 -19.99
C ASP A 106 12.39 -8.99 -19.23
N ARG A 107 11.47 -9.63 -19.98
CA ARG A 107 10.60 -10.66 -19.42
C ARG A 107 11.37 -11.88 -18.89
N LYS A 108 12.54 -12.18 -19.46
CA LYS A 108 13.40 -13.31 -19.07
C LYS A 108 14.33 -12.98 -17.91
N ASP A 109 14.48 -11.69 -17.58
CA ASP A 109 15.28 -11.25 -16.44
C ASP A 109 14.50 -11.48 -15.12
N THR A 110 14.56 -12.73 -14.66
CA THR A 110 13.89 -13.19 -13.44
C THR A 110 14.48 -12.53 -12.20
N ASP A 111 15.78 -12.29 -12.18
CA ASP A 111 16.50 -11.79 -11.02
C ASP A 111 16.14 -10.34 -10.72
N SER A 112 16.17 -9.46 -11.73
CA SER A 112 15.71 -8.08 -11.57
C SER A 112 14.23 -7.98 -11.17
N ARG A 113 13.39 -8.86 -11.71
CA ARG A 113 11.96 -8.92 -11.36
C ARG A 113 11.75 -9.38 -9.93
N THR A 114 12.50 -10.37 -9.47
CA THR A 114 12.48 -10.88 -8.11
C THR A 114 12.97 -9.80 -7.13
N LYS A 115 14.03 -9.08 -7.48
CA LYS A 115 14.52 -7.95 -6.69
C LYS A 115 13.42 -6.91 -6.45
N ILE A 116 12.73 -6.46 -7.53
CA ILE A 116 11.63 -5.49 -7.41
C ILE A 116 10.48 -6.04 -6.56
N TRP A 117 10.20 -7.34 -6.66
CA TRP A 117 9.21 -7.98 -5.82
C TRP A 117 9.61 -7.97 -4.34
N HIS A 118 10.87 -8.29 -4.03
CA HIS A 118 11.42 -8.25 -2.67
C HIS A 118 11.43 -6.84 -2.08
N ASP A 119 11.54 -5.79 -2.90
CA ASP A 119 11.50 -4.40 -2.43
C ASP A 119 10.16 -4.03 -1.77
N ASN A 120 9.06 -4.73 -2.08
CA ASN A 120 7.81 -4.58 -1.33
C ASN A 120 8.01 -4.86 0.17
N TYR A 121 8.78 -5.87 0.51
CA TYR A 121 8.99 -6.33 1.89
C TYR A 121 10.07 -5.53 2.63
N LYS A 122 10.77 -4.66 1.90
CA LYS A 122 11.69 -3.63 2.42
C LYS A 122 11.04 -2.24 2.46
N ALA A 123 9.72 -2.16 2.39
CA ALA A 123 8.99 -0.90 2.28
C ALA A 123 9.56 0.02 1.17
N PHE A 124 10.12 -0.55 0.09
CA PHE A 124 10.80 0.16 -1.01
C PHE A 124 11.95 1.07 -0.56
N GLY A 125 12.64 0.72 0.52
CA GLY A 125 13.73 1.53 1.10
C GLY A 125 13.24 2.74 1.90
N SER A 126 11.94 2.84 2.20
CA SER A 126 11.41 3.85 3.10
C SER A 126 11.84 3.57 4.55
N ASP A 127 12.09 4.62 5.31
CA ASP A 127 12.31 4.56 6.75
C ASP A 127 10.99 4.62 7.56
N ASN A 128 9.84 4.69 6.89
CA ASN A 128 8.52 4.77 7.53
C ASN A 128 7.51 3.85 6.85
N LEU A 129 6.75 3.13 7.65
CA LEU A 129 5.66 2.26 7.22
C LEU A 129 4.45 2.46 8.13
N LEU A 130 3.29 2.69 7.53
CA LEU A 130 2.00 2.59 8.22
C LEU A 130 1.42 1.20 7.98
N LEU A 131 1.05 0.53 9.04
CA LEU A 131 0.30 -0.73 9.02
C LEU A 131 -1.12 -0.43 9.50
N VAL A 132 -2.11 -0.79 8.69
CA VAL A 132 -3.51 -0.46 8.96
C VAL A 132 -4.29 -1.72 9.26
N PHE A 133 -4.85 -1.75 10.44
CA PHE A 133 -5.61 -2.86 11.00
C PHE A 133 -7.08 -2.48 11.19
N LEU A 134 -7.90 -3.50 11.32
CA LEU A 134 -9.28 -3.46 11.81
C LEU A 134 -9.41 -4.43 12.98
N ASP A 135 -10.32 -4.14 13.90
CA ASP A 135 -10.75 -5.14 14.87
C ASP A 135 -11.55 -6.25 14.17
N GLU A 136 -11.38 -7.50 14.59
CA GLU A 136 -12.06 -8.66 14.00
C GLU A 136 -13.58 -8.50 14.02
N SER A 137 -14.16 -7.91 15.07
CA SER A 137 -15.60 -7.67 15.19
C SER A 137 -16.16 -6.79 14.06
N MET A 138 -15.31 -5.94 13.48
CA MET A 138 -15.68 -5.01 12.39
C MET A 138 -15.63 -5.64 11.00
N VAL A 139 -15.05 -6.83 10.85
CA VAL A 139 -14.86 -7.49 9.54
C VAL A 139 -15.47 -8.89 9.47
N ALA A 140 -15.78 -9.51 10.60
CA ALA A 140 -16.25 -10.90 10.65
C ALA A 140 -17.57 -11.12 9.89
N THR A 141 -18.46 -10.14 9.88
CA THR A 141 -19.81 -10.26 9.31
C THR A 141 -20.15 -9.19 8.27
N SER A 142 -19.25 -8.23 8.03
CA SER A 142 -19.52 -7.07 7.16
C SER A 142 -18.25 -6.61 6.44
N PHE A 143 -18.40 -6.14 5.21
CA PHE A 143 -17.33 -5.50 4.45
C PHE A 143 -17.35 -3.96 4.54
N GLY A 144 -18.33 -3.36 5.25
CA GLY A 144 -18.49 -1.90 5.35
C GLY A 144 -17.25 -1.21 5.88
N SER A 145 -16.68 -1.71 6.97
CA SER A 145 -15.44 -1.17 7.56
C SER A 145 -14.22 -1.29 6.64
N ILE A 146 -14.19 -2.30 5.76
CA ILE A 146 -13.14 -2.43 4.74
C ILE A 146 -13.26 -1.31 3.70
N LEU A 147 -14.49 -0.96 3.27
CA LEU A 147 -14.74 0.17 2.35
C LEU A 147 -14.35 1.50 3.00
N ASP A 148 -14.76 1.72 4.24
CA ASP A 148 -14.43 2.92 5.02
C ASP A 148 -12.89 3.08 5.14
N THR A 149 -12.20 1.98 5.44
CA THR A 149 -10.73 1.97 5.58
C THR A 149 -10.02 2.11 4.22
N GLY A 150 -10.63 1.67 3.12
CA GLY A 150 -10.16 1.97 1.76
C GLY A 150 -10.27 3.47 1.42
N ALA A 151 -11.34 4.15 1.85
CA ALA A 151 -11.46 5.60 1.73
C ALA A 151 -10.42 6.33 2.61
N PHE A 152 -10.17 5.84 3.84
CA PHE A 152 -9.13 6.34 4.73
C PHE A 152 -7.73 6.22 4.11
N MET A 153 -7.43 5.09 3.44
CA MET A 153 -6.18 4.93 2.69
C MET A 153 -6.03 6.03 1.63
N GLN A 154 -7.07 6.33 0.85
CA GLN A 154 -6.97 7.38 -0.17
C GLN A 154 -6.74 8.77 0.46
N SER A 155 -7.34 9.07 1.62
CA SER A 155 -7.10 10.32 2.36
C SER A 155 -5.64 10.42 2.81
N ILE A 156 -5.07 9.34 3.38
CA ILE A 156 -3.65 9.25 3.72
C ILE A 156 -2.76 9.54 2.50
N LEU A 157 -3.03 8.88 1.37
CA LEU A 157 -2.22 9.03 0.16
C LEU A 157 -2.26 10.46 -0.41
N LEU A 158 -3.40 11.13 -0.36
CA LEU A 158 -3.53 12.52 -0.79
C LEU A 158 -2.84 13.48 0.16
N SER A 159 -2.97 13.27 1.48
CA SER A 159 -2.29 14.06 2.50
C SER A 159 -0.77 13.95 2.40
N ILE A 160 -0.23 12.75 2.16
CA ILE A 160 1.20 12.54 1.90
C ILE A 160 1.64 13.31 0.65
N HIS A 161 0.89 13.15 -0.45
CA HIS A 161 1.23 13.77 -1.73
C HIS A 161 1.16 15.30 -1.68
N SER A 162 0.22 15.89 -0.94
CA SER A 162 0.11 17.34 -0.76
C SER A 162 1.32 17.95 -0.04
N ARG A 163 2.09 17.14 0.67
CA ARG A 163 3.32 17.54 1.38
C ARG A 163 4.60 17.26 0.60
N ALA A 164 4.49 17.05 -0.71
CA ALA A 164 5.61 16.66 -1.59
C ALA A 164 6.34 15.38 -1.12
N LEU A 165 5.65 14.50 -0.39
CA LEU A 165 6.13 13.17 -0.02
C LEU A 165 5.59 12.13 -1.00
N GLY A 166 6.28 11.00 -1.09
CA GLY A 166 5.85 9.84 -1.84
C GLY A 166 5.21 8.78 -0.95
N ALA A 167 4.32 7.97 -1.53
CA ALA A 167 3.77 6.80 -0.86
C ALA A 167 3.50 5.65 -1.83
N CYS A 168 3.52 4.43 -1.30
CA CYS A 168 3.04 3.23 -1.98
C CYS A 168 2.12 2.42 -1.06
N PRO A 169 0.83 2.29 -1.38
CA PRO A 169 -0.04 1.35 -0.69
C PRO A 169 0.30 -0.08 -1.12
N GLN A 170 0.36 -1.01 -0.16
CA GLN A 170 0.85 -2.37 -0.37
C GLN A 170 -0.09 -3.40 0.27
N GLY A 171 -0.50 -4.39 -0.53
CA GLY A 171 -1.13 -5.61 -0.03
C GLY A 171 -0.11 -6.71 0.29
N ALA A 172 1.11 -6.64 -0.28
CA ALA A 172 2.09 -7.72 -0.18
C ALA A 172 2.51 -8.03 1.26
N ILE A 173 2.71 -7.01 2.10
CA ILE A 173 3.07 -7.19 3.51
C ILE A 173 1.92 -7.86 4.28
N ALA A 174 0.66 -7.53 3.94
CA ALA A 174 -0.50 -8.12 4.58
C ALA A 174 -0.72 -9.62 4.22
N GLU A 175 -0.04 -10.13 3.19
CA GLU A 175 -0.02 -11.56 2.88
C GLU A 175 0.72 -12.38 3.95
N TYR A 176 1.49 -11.74 4.83
CA TYR A 176 2.23 -12.34 5.95
C TYR A 176 1.82 -11.71 7.28
N SER A 177 0.51 -11.66 7.55
CA SER A 177 -0.05 -11.03 8.76
C SER A 177 0.46 -11.63 10.06
N ASP A 178 0.73 -12.93 10.09
CA ASP A 178 1.31 -13.62 11.23
C ASP A 178 2.69 -13.07 11.59
N ILE A 179 3.57 -12.93 10.60
CA ILE A 179 4.92 -12.37 10.78
C ILE A 179 4.85 -10.90 11.23
N VAL A 180 3.96 -10.12 10.63
CA VAL A 180 3.76 -8.73 11.04
C VAL A 180 3.34 -8.65 12.50
N LYS A 181 2.35 -9.46 12.91
CA LYS A 181 1.85 -9.47 14.29
C LYS A 181 2.90 -9.99 15.28
N GLU A 182 3.66 -11.01 14.91
CA GLU A 182 4.77 -11.52 15.71
C GLU A 182 5.86 -10.46 15.90
N SER A 183 6.28 -9.80 14.82
CA SER A 183 7.30 -8.74 14.85
C SER A 183 6.91 -7.51 15.67
N LEU A 184 5.61 -7.30 15.90
CA LEU A 184 5.05 -6.17 16.66
C LEU A 184 4.45 -6.59 18.01
N GLU A 185 4.64 -7.85 18.43
CA GLU A 185 4.09 -8.41 19.68
C GLU A 185 2.55 -8.33 19.76
N LEU A 186 1.86 -8.47 18.62
CA LEU A 186 0.40 -8.38 18.46
C LEU A 186 -0.29 -9.75 18.30
N THR A 187 0.37 -10.85 18.63
CA THR A 187 -0.14 -12.22 18.42
C THR A 187 -1.42 -12.55 19.19
N ASN A 188 -1.64 -11.90 20.34
CA ASN A 188 -2.80 -12.13 21.22
C ASN A 188 -3.87 -11.03 21.07
N THR A 189 -4.00 -10.42 19.88
CA THR A 189 -4.97 -9.37 19.64
C THR A 189 -6.03 -9.79 18.63
N SER A 190 -7.21 -9.13 18.66
CA SER A 190 -8.27 -9.29 17.65
C SER A 190 -7.98 -8.55 16.34
N LEU A 191 -6.80 -7.94 16.21
CA LEU A 191 -6.46 -7.10 15.05
C LEU A 191 -6.26 -7.93 13.79
N LYS A 192 -6.87 -7.47 12.69
CA LYS A 192 -6.71 -8.00 11.34
C LYS A 192 -6.00 -6.99 10.47
N LEU A 193 -4.84 -7.36 9.92
CA LEU A 193 -4.07 -6.50 9.04
C LEU A 193 -4.75 -6.41 7.67
N LEU A 194 -5.04 -5.18 7.23
CA LEU A 194 -5.72 -4.95 5.95
C LEU A 194 -4.73 -4.58 4.84
N TYR A 195 -3.86 -3.62 5.11
CA TYR A 195 -2.83 -3.15 4.16
C TYR A 195 -1.72 -2.39 4.88
N SER A 196 -0.66 -2.08 4.14
CA SER A 196 0.39 -1.16 4.58
C SER A 196 0.58 -0.01 3.61
N VAL A 197 1.22 1.07 4.06
CA VAL A 197 1.62 2.21 3.24
C VAL A 197 3.06 2.57 3.56
N SER A 198 3.96 2.33 2.61
CA SER A 198 5.32 2.89 2.67
C SER A 198 5.27 4.36 2.30
N LEU A 199 5.98 5.23 3.03
CA LEU A 199 5.98 6.66 2.77
C LEU A 199 7.35 7.27 3.09
N GLY A 200 7.78 8.26 2.28
CA GLY A 200 9.11 8.86 2.41
C GLY A 200 9.33 10.03 1.47
N TYR A 201 10.51 10.62 1.57
CA TYR A 201 10.99 11.56 0.56
C TYR A 201 11.29 10.80 -0.73
N ILE A 202 10.75 11.28 -1.85
CA ILE A 202 10.88 10.61 -3.14
C ILE A 202 12.34 10.63 -3.61
N ASN A 203 12.89 9.48 -4.01
CA ASN A 203 14.13 9.45 -4.77
C ASN A 203 13.80 9.66 -6.26
N GLU A 204 13.98 10.87 -6.75
CA GLU A 204 13.64 11.26 -8.12
C GLU A 204 14.62 10.69 -9.15
N GLU A 205 15.81 10.22 -8.73
CA GLU A 205 16.79 9.58 -9.62
C GLU A 205 16.38 8.16 -10.02
N GLU A 206 15.47 7.55 -9.26
CA GLU A 206 15.02 6.17 -9.47
C GLU A 206 13.87 6.09 -10.48
N LYS A 207 14.14 5.52 -11.63
CA LYS A 207 13.21 5.38 -12.77
C LYS A 207 11.88 4.71 -12.42
N ILE A 208 11.85 3.87 -11.37
CA ILE A 208 10.59 3.24 -10.92
C ILE A 208 9.57 4.28 -10.46
N ASN A 209 10.01 5.46 -10.04
CA ASN A 209 9.16 6.56 -9.62
C ASN A 209 8.55 7.37 -10.77
N ASP A 210 9.06 7.21 -11.99
CA ASP A 210 8.50 7.83 -13.21
C ASP A 210 7.29 7.06 -13.73
N PHE A 211 7.14 5.80 -13.32
CA PHE A 211 6.07 4.95 -13.79
C PHE A 211 4.69 5.42 -13.31
N SER A 212 3.81 5.69 -14.28
CA SER A 212 2.40 6.00 -14.05
C SER A 212 1.52 5.03 -14.83
N PRO A 213 0.65 4.23 -14.18
CA PRO A 213 -0.25 3.32 -14.87
C PRO A 213 -1.40 4.09 -15.54
N SER A 214 -1.86 3.59 -16.69
CA SER A 214 -3.04 4.12 -17.39
C SER A 214 -4.32 3.99 -16.53
N ARG A 215 -5.32 4.77 -16.90
CA ARG A 215 -6.67 4.71 -16.33
C ARG A 215 -7.68 4.43 -17.43
N LEU A 216 -8.78 3.82 -17.07
CA LEU A 216 -9.93 3.66 -17.95
C LEU A 216 -10.56 5.03 -18.24
N LYS A 217 -11.21 5.16 -19.39
CA LYS A 217 -12.10 6.27 -19.66
C LYS A 217 -13.37 6.12 -18.80
N VAL A 218 -14.02 7.22 -18.49
CA VAL A 218 -15.23 7.21 -17.62
C VAL A 218 -16.33 6.33 -18.22
N GLU A 219 -16.50 6.37 -19.53
CA GLU A 219 -17.49 5.60 -20.29
C GLU A 219 -17.28 4.08 -20.22
N GLU A 220 -16.05 3.62 -19.88
CA GLU A 220 -15.73 2.19 -19.74
C GLU A 220 -16.19 1.58 -18.40
N PHE A 221 -16.57 2.41 -17.42
CA PHE A 221 -17.01 1.95 -16.10
C PHE A 221 -18.27 2.66 -15.58
N THR A 222 -18.89 3.54 -16.39
CA THR A 222 -20.08 4.30 -16.00
C THR A 222 -21.17 4.15 -17.03
N THR A 223 -22.41 3.92 -16.58
CA THR A 223 -23.61 3.98 -17.41
C THR A 223 -24.46 5.14 -16.92
N PHE A 224 -24.80 6.08 -17.82
CA PHE A 224 -25.70 7.18 -17.54
C PHE A 224 -27.13 6.76 -17.93
N LEU A 225 -28.04 6.76 -16.97
CA LEU A 225 -29.47 6.49 -17.18
C LEU A 225 -30.22 7.82 -16.98
N ASN A 226 -31.02 8.23 -18.00
CA ASN A 226 -31.81 9.45 -17.99
C ASN A 226 -33.28 9.12 -17.84
#